data_31bbf197d4348bec17eac2389e19a5ec
#
_entry.id   31bbf197d4348bec17eac2389e19a5ec
#
_cell.length_a   1.000
_cell.length_b   1.000
_cell.length_c   1.000
_cell.angle_alpha   90.00
_cell.angle_beta   90.00
_cell.angle_gamma   90.00
#
_symmetry.space_group_name_H-M   'P 1'
#
loop_
_entity.id
_entity.type
_entity.pdbx_description
1 polymer ?
#
loop_
_entity_poly.entity_id
_entity_poly.type
_entity_poly.pdbx_seq_one_letter_code
_entity_poly.pdbx_strand_id
1 'polypeptide(L)'
;MIHMKNRLAAPVMRALVATVSVAVLAGCSMMPSFLGGSNTEKPKPAELAPSPNLIGLRQAWTARVGQVDLPLSVQVNGANVTVAGSDGTVAAIDAATGRDLWRVSVGGPIAAGVGSDGKVSAVVTRANEVVALAEGKVLWREKLGAQSYTSPFVAGGRVFVLAGDRSVSAFDGQSGRKLWTQQRPGEPLVLRQAGVMLAVGDTLVVGQSGRLAGLNPINGSIRWESPIATPRGTNDIERLVDLVGSVSRVGDTVCVRAFQTNVGCVNAARGTLLWSKPANGSEGVHGDAQNVFGSESDGKVVAWRRDNGERAWVTDRLQYRGLTAPLALGRSVILGDSTGMVHLLSREDGSLLARVTTDGSAIAAAPVVAGNTMVVVTHNGGVYGFVPQ
;
A
#
# COMPACT_ATOMS: atom_id res chain seq x y z
N MET A 1 29.11 -72.14 42.69
CA MET A 1 28.26 -73.33 42.97
C MET A 1 26.85 -72.88 42.72
N ILE A 2 26.35 -73.35 41.80
CA ILE A 2 25.23 -74.10 41.24
C ILE A 2 24.36 -73.24 40.31
N HIS A 3 24.41 -73.70 39.08
CA HIS A 3 23.42 -73.46 38.02
C HIS A 3 21.95 -73.72 38.43
N MET A 4 21.02 -72.97 37.82
CA MET A 4 19.95 -73.67 37.10
C MET A 4 19.27 -72.74 36.09
N LYS A 5 19.23 -73.26 34.86
CA LYS A 5 18.48 -72.80 33.71
C LYS A 5 16.96 -72.87 33.98
N ASN A 6 16.18 -71.89 33.45
CA ASN A 6 14.91 -72.30 32.84
C ASN A 6 14.60 -71.41 31.63
N ARG A 7 14.67 -72.06 30.47
CA ARG A 7 14.07 -71.61 29.23
C ARG A 7 12.55 -71.91 29.34
N LEU A 8 11.71 -71.01 28.91
CA LEU A 8 10.43 -71.21 28.21
C LEU A 8 9.53 -69.98 28.37
N ALA A 9 9.46 -69.18 27.32
CA ALA A 9 8.25 -68.38 27.00
C ALA A 9 8.53 -67.42 25.82
N ALA A 10 8.87 -67.93 24.68
CA ALA A 10 9.09 -67.07 23.52
C ALA A 10 8.17 -67.24 22.27
N PRO A 11 7.14 -68.05 22.23
CA PRO A 11 6.26 -68.02 21.03
C PRO A 11 4.89 -67.26 21.22
N VAL A 12 4.45 -66.95 22.45
CA VAL A 12 3.14 -66.33 22.68
C VAL A 12 3.14 -64.81 22.45
N MET A 13 4.26 -64.17 22.67
CA MET A 13 4.36 -62.69 22.53
C MET A 13 4.46 -62.20 21.08
N ARG A 14 4.85 -63.07 20.12
CA ARG A 14 4.91 -62.71 18.68
C ARG A 14 3.56 -62.75 17.97
N ALA A 15 2.59 -63.52 18.48
CA ALA A 15 1.25 -63.62 17.88
C ALA A 15 0.38 -62.42 18.30
N LEU A 16 0.57 -61.85 19.50
CA LEU A 16 -0.22 -60.70 19.97
C LEU A 16 0.20 -59.35 19.34
N VAL A 17 1.47 -59.22 18.96
CA VAL A 17 1.95 -58.00 18.28
C VAL A 17 1.50 -57.95 16.83
N ALA A 18 1.38 -59.09 16.16
CA ALA A 18 0.94 -59.11 14.75
C ALA A 18 -0.57 -58.83 14.59
N THR A 19 -1.39 -59.14 15.56
CA THR A 19 -2.86 -58.87 15.50
C THR A 19 -3.21 -57.42 15.84
N VAL A 20 -2.40 -56.73 16.71
CA VAL A 20 -2.59 -55.31 16.99
C VAL A 20 -2.12 -54.42 15.81
N SER A 21 -1.10 -54.84 15.08
CA SER A 21 -0.59 -54.05 13.93
C SER A 21 -1.53 -54.09 12.69
N VAL A 22 -2.34 -55.10 12.50
CA VAL A 22 -3.33 -55.16 11.40
C VAL A 22 -4.60 -54.35 11.70
N ALA A 23 -4.96 -54.18 12.99
CA ALA A 23 -6.14 -53.42 13.40
C ALA A 23 -5.92 -51.88 13.26
N VAL A 24 -4.65 -51.39 13.28
CA VAL A 24 -4.33 -49.96 13.14
C VAL A 24 -4.32 -49.51 11.66
N LEU A 25 -4.10 -50.42 10.71
CA LEU A 25 -4.11 -50.09 9.27
C LEU A 25 -5.50 -50.11 8.62
N ALA A 26 -6.51 -50.66 9.28
CA ALA A 26 -7.91 -50.67 8.78
C ALA A 26 -8.76 -49.51 9.33
N GLY A 27 -8.21 -48.67 10.23
CA GLY A 27 -8.91 -47.56 10.87
C GLY A 27 -8.86 -46.23 10.16
N CYS A 28 -8.13 -46.13 9.03
CA CYS A 28 -7.94 -44.80 8.34
C CYS A 28 -9.00 -44.43 7.31
N SER A 29 -10.07 -45.25 7.13
CA SER A 29 -11.11 -44.95 6.12
C SER A 29 -12.48 -44.57 6.68
N MET A 30 -12.63 -44.38 7.99
CA MET A 30 -13.88 -43.93 8.61
C MET A 30 -13.64 -42.88 9.70
N MET A 31 -12.82 -41.81 9.42
CA MET A 31 -12.94 -40.60 10.20
C MET A 31 -14.09 -39.77 9.64
N PRO A 32 -15.08 -39.43 10.50
CA PRO A 32 -16.14 -38.52 10.05
C PRO A 32 -15.52 -37.19 9.66
N SER A 33 -15.94 -36.66 8.51
CA SER A 33 -15.47 -35.40 7.89
C SER A 33 -15.72 -34.11 8.72
N PHE A 34 -16.01 -34.19 10.01
CA PHE A 34 -16.15 -32.97 10.84
C PHE A 34 -14.81 -32.43 11.39
N LEU A 35 -13.68 -33.13 11.16
CA LEU A 35 -12.33 -32.62 11.38
C LEU A 35 -11.65 -32.15 10.09
N GLY A 36 -12.39 -32.11 8.99
CA GLY A 36 -11.93 -31.44 7.79
C GLY A 36 -11.77 -29.96 8.07
N GLY A 37 -10.53 -29.44 8.03
CA GLY A 37 -10.30 -28.02 8.00
C GLY A 37 -11.20 -27.42 6.93
N SER A 38 -11.94 -26.40 7.25
CA SER A 38 -12.73 -25.64 6.28
C SER A 38 -11.77 -25.21 5.17
N ASN A 39 -11.82 -25.87 4.02
CA ASN A 39 -11.36 -25.29 2.78
C ASN A 39 -12.26 -24.08 2.55
N THR A 40 -11.94 -22.96 3.19
CA THR A 40 -12.52 -21.69 2.83
C THR A 40 -11.95 -21.36 1.45
N GLU A 41 -12.63 -21.80 0.40
CA GLU A 41 -12.33 -21.34 -0.95
C GLU A 41 -12.29 -19.81 -0.90
N LYS A 42 -11.19 -19.24 -1.39
CA LYS A 42 -11.09 -17.78 -1.49
C LYS A 42 -12.29 -17.28 -2.29
N PRO A 43 -12.99 -16.24 -1.84
CA PRO A 43 -14.11 -15.70 -2.57
C PRO A 43 -13.71 -15.40 -4.02
N LYS A 44 -14.54 -15.82 -4.98
CA LYS A 44 -14.29 -15.55 -6.39
C LYS A 44 -14.48 -14.08 -6.69
N PRO A 45 -13.59 -13.45 -7.50
CA PRO A 45 -13.80 -12.09 -7.97
C PRO A 45 -15.14 -11.94 -8.69
N ALA A 46 -15.82 -10.82 -8.46
CA ALA A 46 -17.06 -10.50 -9.14
C ALA A 46 -16.90 -10.56 -10.67
N GLU A 47 -17.88 -11.14 -11.34
CA GLU A 47 -17.95 -11.10 -12.80
C GLU A 47 -18.15 -9.67 -13.29
N LEU A 48 -17.44 -9.32 -14.36
CA LEU A 48 -17.48 -7.97 -14.88
C LEU A 48 -18.58 -7.83 -15.93
N ALA A 49 -19.55 -6.96 -15.69
CA ALA A 49 -20.48 -6.54 -16.71
C ALA A 49 -19.75 -5.91 -17.91
N PRO A 50 -20.31 -5.95 -19.12
CA PRO A 50 -19.78 -5.24 -20.28
C PRO A 50 -19.52 -3.75 -19.96
N SER A 51 -18.42 -3.21 -20.48
CA SER A 51 -18.11 -1.78 -20.29
C SER A 51 -19.04 -0.93 -21.15
N PRO A 52 -19.74 0.06 -20.56
CA PRO A 52 -20.61 0.95 -21.35
C PRO A 52 -19.82 1.98 -22.17
N ASN A 53 -18.52 2.14 -21.90
CA ASN A 53 -17.60 3.06 -22.59
C ASN A 53 -18.12 4.50 -22.69
N LEU A 54 -18.72 5.01 -21.61
CA LEU A 54 -19.23 6.38 -21.52
C LEU A 54 -18.14 7.44 -21.42
N ILE A 55 -16.90 7.00 -21.21
CA ILE A 55 -15.68 7.82 -21.23
C ILE A 55 -14.73 7.16 -22.24
N GLY A 56 -14.39 7.90 -23.29
CA GLY A 56 -13.39 7.47 -24.27
C GLY A 56 -11.97 7.67 -23.71
N LEU A 57 -11.23 6.57 -23.58
CA LEU A 57 -9.82 6.58 -23.25
C LEU A 57 -9.07 5.72 -24.27
N ARG A 58 -7.92 6.21 -24.72
CA ARG A 58 -7.00 5.42 -25.53
C ARG A 58 -5.64 5.33 -24.88
N GLN A 59 -4.98 4.19 -25.02
CA GLN A 59 -3.59 4.04 -24.66
C GLN A 59 -2.74 4.86 -25.64
N ALA A 60 -1.98 5.83 -25.14
CA ALA A 60 -1.11 6.68 -25.94
C ALA A 60 0.28 6.07 -26.07
N TRP A 61 0.80 5.48 -25.00
CA TRP A 61 2.14 4.90 -24.97
C TRP A 61 2.25 3.81 -23.89
N THR A 62 3.33 3.05 -23.99
CA THR A 62 3.78 2.08 -22.97
C THR A 62 5.27 2.24 -22.74
N ALA A 63 5.69 2.22 -21.48
CA ALA A 63 7.08 2.14 -21.05
C ALA A 63 7.24 0.97 -20.06
N ARG A 64 8.46 0.70 -19.60
CA ARG A 64 8.73 -0.36 -18.64
C ARG A 64 9.74 0.08 -17.59
N VAL A 65 9.54 -0.40 -16.36
CA VAL A 65 10.53 -0.46 -15.28
C VAL A 65 10.75 -1.93 -14.90
N GLY A 66 11.57 -2.23 -13.93
CA GLY A 66 11.65 -3.59 -13.36
C GLY A 66 10.32 -3.99 -12.70
N GLN A 67 10.15 -5.27 -12.38
CA GLN A 67 9.00 -5.75 -11.58
C GLN A 67 8.79 -4.89 -10.34
N VAL A 68 7.54 -4.76 -9.92
CA VAL A 68 7.15 -3.91 -8.79
C VAL A 68 6.57 -4.78 -7.67
N ASP A 69 7.43 -5.22 -6.75
CA ASP A 69 7.08 -6.00 -5.55
C ASP A 69 7.33 -5.18 -4.27
N LEU A 70 7.20 -3.88 -4.37
CA LEU A 70 7.42 -2.91 -3.30
C LEU A 70 6.20 -2.01 -3.15
N PRO A 71 5.98 -1.38 -1.99
CA PRO A 71 5.03 -0.28 -1.86
C PRO A 71 5.46 0.88 -2.75
N LEU A 72 4.88 0.94 -3.97
CA LEU A 72 5.21 1.95 -4.96
C LEU A 72 4.35 3.19 -4.76
N SER A 73 5.01 4.35 -4.75
CA SER A 73 4.37 5.66 -4.97
C SER A 73 4.84 6.20 -6.31
N VAL A 74 3.93 6.36 -7.25
CA VAL A 74 4.22 7.06 -8.51
C VAL A 74 4.18 8.55 -8.23
N GLN A 75 5.30 9.25 -8.42
CA GLN A 75 5.38 10.69 -8.18
C GLN A 75 5.14 11.48 -9.44
N VAL A 76 4.33 12.52 -9.31
CA VAL A 76 4.01 13.43 -10.42
C VAL A 76 4.62 14.79 -10.14
N ASN A 77 5.39 15.29 -11.10
CA ASN A 77 5.99 16.63 -11.07
C ASN A 77 5.73 17.33 -12.41
N GLY A 78 4.67 18.13 -12.45
CA GLY A 78 4.20 18.75 -13.69
C GLY A 78 3.72 17.70 -14.71
N ALA A 79 4.36 17.64 -15.86
CA ALA A 79 4.09 16.67 -16.91
C ALA A 79 4.96 15.39 -16.82
N ASN A 80 5.71 15.22 -15.75
CA ASN A 80 6.62 14.10 -15.57
C ASN A 80 6.16 13.16 -14.48
N VAL A 81 6.42 11.87 -14.64
CA VAL A 81 6.23 10.85 -13.60
C VAL A 81 7.55 10.21 -13.23
N THR A 82 7.78 9.97 -11.96
CA THR A 82 8.93 9.22 -11.46
C THR A 82 8.44 7.91 -10.86
N VAL A 83 9.02 6.80 -11.31
CA VAL A 83 8.65 5.42 -10.94
C VAL A 83 9.89 4.62 -10.58
N ALA A 84 9.70 3.51 -9.84
CA ALA A 84 10.78 2.60 -9.47
C ALA A 84 10.37 1.13 -9.64
N GLY A 85 11.35 0.30 -9.98
CA GLY A 85 11.24 -1.16 -9.99
C GLY A 85 11.96 -1.77 -8.79
N SER A 86 11.56 -2.98 -8.41
CA SER A 86 12.16 -3.74 -7.30
C SER A 86 13.62 -4.14 -7.55
N ASP A 87 14.05 -4.14 -8.82
CA ASP A 87 15.42 -4.45 -9.27
C ASP A 87 16.43 -3.33 -8.96
N GLY A 88 15.96 -2.17 -8.51
CA GLY A 88 16.80 -0.99 -8.27
C GLY A 88 16.72 0.06 -9.36
N THR A 89 15.91 -0.14 -10.39
CA THR A 89 15.70 0.85 -11.44
C THR A 89 14.82 2.00 -10.93
N VAL A 90 15.24 3.24 -11.18
CA VAL A 90 14.42 4.45 -11.02
C VAL A 90 14.41 5.18 -12.35
N ALA A 91 13.24 5.62 -12.80
CA ALA A 91 13.07 6.33 -14.05
C ALA A 91 12.14 7.54 -13.88
N ALA A 92 12.53 8.67 -14.49
CA ALA A 92 11.61 9.77 -14.76
C ALA A 92 11.19 9.71 -16.22
N ILE A 93 9.89 9.79 -16.44
CA ILE A 93 9.25 9.59 -17.74
C ILE A 93 8.41 10.83 -18.05
N ASP A 94 8.54 11.35 -19.27
CA ASP A 94 7.64 12.36 -19.81
C ASP A 94 6.25 11.73 -20.03
N ALA A 95 5.24 12.21 -19.30
CA ALA A 95 3.92 11.61 -19.32
C ALA A 95 3.14 11.85 -20.64
N ALA A 96 3.52 12.80 -21.44
CA ALA A 96 2.89 13.02 -22.75
C ALA A 96 3.35 11.99 -23.78
N THR A 97 4.62 11.57 -23.71
CA THR A 97 5.26 10.75 -24.75
C THR A 97 5.65 9.34 -24.30
N GLY A 98 5.74 9.09 -22.99
CA GLY A 98 6.24 7.83 -22.42
C GLY A 98 7.76 7.67 -22.52
N ARG A 99 8.49 8.70 -22.94
CA ARG A 99 9.95 8.64 -23.08
C ARG A 99 10.64 8.91 -21.76
N ASP A 100 11.73 8.19 -21.52
CA ASP A 100 12.60 8.47 -20.38
C ASP A 100 13.21 9.87 -20.52
N LEU A 101 13.10 10.65 -19.45
CA LEU A 101 13.92 11.84 -19.24
C LEU A 101 15.28 11.43 -18.68
N TRP A 102 15.27 10.47 -17.76
CA TRP A 102 16.43 9.78 -17.26
C TRP A 102 16.03 8.43 -16.69
N ARG A 103 17.00 7.51 -16.62
CA ARG A 103 16.90 6.20 -16.01
C ARG A 103 18.21 5.84 -15.35
N VAL A 104 18.14 5.27 -14.15
CA VAL A 104 19.33 4.89 -13.38
C VAL A 104 19.05 3.67 -12.53
N SER A 105 20.09 2.86 -12.28
CA SER A 105 20.07 1.83 -11.23
C SER A 105 20.71 2.39 -9.96
N VAL A 106 20.02 2.21 -8.83
CA VAL A 106 20.57 2.57 -7.51
C VAL A 106 21.52 1.50 -6.95
N GLY A 107 21.84 0.45 -7.72
CA GLY A 107 22.85 -0.55 -7.34
C GLY A 107 22.38 -1.56 -6.30
N GLY A 108 21.07 -1.72 -6.11
CA GLY A 108 20.50 -2.74 -5.21
C GLY A 108 18.97 -2.68 -5.18
N PRO A 109 18.31 -3.75 -4.68
CA PRO A 109 16.86 -3.85 -4.68
C PRO A 109 16.23 -2.75 -3.84
N ILE A 110 15.14 -2.14 -4.36
CA ILE A 110 14.37 -1.10 -3.67
C ILE A 110 13.33 -1.76 -2.76
N ALA A 111 13.14 -1.20 -1.58
CA ALA A 111 12.14 -1.60 -0.58
C ALA A 111 10.93 -0.67 -0.55
N ALA A 112 11.13 0.62 -0.82
CA ALA A 112 10.07 1.62 -0.89
C ALA A 112 10.49 2.81 -1.77
N GLY A 113 9.59 3.35 -2.53
CA GLY A 113 9.83 4.50 -3.42
C GLY A 113 8.65 4.75 -4.35
N VAL A 114 8.65 5.85 -5.01
CA VAL A 114 9.61 6.96 -5.08
C VAL A 114 9.04 8.17 -4.31
N GLY A 115 9.92 8.98 -3.71
CA GLY A 115 9.60 10.35 -3.34
C GLY A 115 10.31 11.29 -4.30
N SER A 116 9.68 12.39 -4.71
CA SER A 116 10.33 13.38 -5.58
C SER A 116 9.64 14.75 -5.50
N ASP A 117 10.42 15.81 -5.54
CA ASP A 117 9.95 17.20 -5.72
C ASP A 117 10.24 17.76 -7.13
N GLY A 118 10.67 16.88 -8.03
CA GLY A 118 11.05 17.21 -9.40
C GLY A 118 12.54 17.59 -9.56
N LYS A 119 13.24 17.92 -8.47
CA LYS A 119 14.69 18.22 -8.47
C LYS A 119 15.47 17.08 -7.83
N VAL A 120 15.00 16.62 -6.68
CA VAL A 120 15.56 15.48 -5.96
C VAL A 120 14.52 14.38 -5.93
N SER A 121 14.95 13.16 -6.21
CA SER A 121 14.18 11.94 -6.04
C SER A 121 14.85 11.06 -4.98
N ALA A 122 14.07 10.29 -4.23
CA ALA A 122 14.62 9.43 -3.20
C ALA A 122 13.88 8.07 -3.13
N VAL A 123 14.64 7.02 -2.85
CA VAL A 123 14.13 5.66 -2.61
C VAL A 123 14.78 5.08 -1.37
N VAL A 124 14.18 4.03 -0.81
CA VAL A 124 14.81 3.20 0.24
C VAL A 124 15.13 1.83 -0.34
N THR A 125 16.35 1.36 -0.14
CA THR A 125 16.80 0.04 -0.58
C THR A 125 16.48 -1.02 0.47
N ARG A 126 16.49 -2.31 0.06
CA ARG A 126 16.38 -3.44 0.99
C ARG A 126 17.58 -3.58 1.93
N ALA A 127 18.69 -2.89 1.64
CA ALA A 127 19.83 -2.78 2.53
C ALA A 127 19.68 -1.69 3.61
N ASN A 128 18.49 -1.13 3.80
CA ASN A 128 18.20 -0.03 4.73
C ASN A 128 18.99 1.24 4.44
N GLU A 129 19.11 1.60 3.17
CA GLU A 129 19.71 2.87 2.77
C GLU A 129 18.65 3.75 2.11
N VAL A 130 18.60 5.01 2.51
CA VAL A 130 17.97 6.04 1.69
C VAL A 130 18.96 6.50 0.63
N VAL A 131 18.54 6.51 -0.62
CA VAL A 131 19.35 6.92 -1.78
C VAL A 131 18.66 8.10 -2.43
N ALA A 132 19.35 9.24 -2.49
CA ALA A 132 18.85 10.41 -3.22
C ALA A 132 19.50 10.54 -4.59
N LEU A 133 18.72 11.04 -5.52
CA LEU A 133 19.04 11.15 -6.94
C LEU A 133 18.68 12.55 -7.45
N ALA A 134 19.45 13.08 -8.37
CA ALA A 134 19.08 14.22 -9.19
C ALA A 134 19.45 13.94 -10.65
N GLU A 135 18.52 14.17 -11.57
CA GLU A 135 18.72 14.01 -13.02
C GLU A 135 19.37 12.67 -13.40
N GLY A 136 18.93 11.58 -12.71
CA GLY A 136 19.45 10.24 -12.96
C GLY A 136 20.83 9.96 -12.37
N LYS A 137 21.36 10.81 -11.51
CA LYS A 137 22.64 10.60 -10.79
C LYS A 137 22.40 10.43 -9.30
N VAL A 138 23.10 9.48 -8.69
CA VAL A 138 23.09 9.34 -7.23
C VAL A 138 23.84 10.53 -6.62
N LEU A 139 23.15 11.29 -5.77
CA LEU A 139 23.74 12.39 -5.00
C LEU A 139 24.44 11.87 -3.75
N TRP A 140 23.72 11.07 -2.97
CA TRP A 140 24.19 10.54 -1.70
C TRP A 140 23.43 9.28 -1.29
N ARG A 141 23.98 8.59 -0.29
CA ARG A 141 23.39 7.42 0.38
C ARG A 141 23.59 7.55 1.86
N GLU A 142 22.55 7.24 2.64
CA GLU A 142 22.61 7.25 4.09
C GLU A 142 21.94 6.00 4.67
N LYS A 143 22.56 5.41 5.68
CA LYS A 143 22.01 4.27 6.41
C LYS A 143 20.85 4.69 7.31
N LEU A 144 19.80 3.88 7.31
CA LEU A 144 18.67 4.00 8.22
C LEU A 144 18.83 3.02 9.39
N GLY A 145 18.31 3.39 10.56
CA GLY A 145 18.30 2.54 11.75
C GLY A 145 17.36 1.35 11.64
N ALA A 146 16.29 1.49 10.84
CA ALA A 146 15.30 0.46 10.60
C ALA A 146 14.81 0.49 9.16
N GLN A 147 14.17 -0.61 8.70
CA GLN A 147 13.57 -0.72 7.38
C GLN A 147 12.44 0.29 7.23
N SER A 148 12.34 0.92 6.06
CA SER A 148 11.18 1.71 5.66
C SER A 148 10.36 0.99 4.60
N TYR A 149 9.04 1.07 4.73
CA TYR A 149 8.05 0.62 3.75
C TYR A 149 7.27 1.79 3.16
N THR A 150 7.54 3.00 3.63
CA THR A 150 6.96 4.25 3.14
C THR A 150 7.96 4.93 2.21
N SER A 151 7.48 5.33 1.04
CA SER A 151 8.29 6.13 0.12
C SER A 151 8.82 7.38 0.83
N PRO A 152 10.10 7.74 0.68
CA PRO A 152 10.60 9.00 1.20
C PRO A 152 9.73 10.17 0.74
N PHE A 153 9.56 11.18 1.55
CA PHE A 153 8.89 12.41 1.17
C PHE A 153 9.93 13.50 0.93
N VAL A 154 9.92 14.07 -0.28
CA VAL A 154 10.89 15.09 -0.69
C VAL A 154 10.18 16.43 -0.81
N ALA A 155 10.57 17.38 -0.01
CA ALA A 155 10.01 18.75 -0.02
C ALA A 155 10.92 19.75 0.68
N GLY A 156 10.91 21.00 0.23
CA GLY A 156 11.61 22.10 0.90
C GLY A 156 13.13 21.88 1.06
N GLY A 157 13.76 21.24 0.07
CA GLY A 157 15.19 20.90 0.08
C GLY A 157 15.56 19.82 1.09
N ARG A 158 14.60 18.99 1.54
CA ARG A 158 14.80 17.90 2.50
C ARG A 158 14.22 16.59 1.97
N VAL A 159 14.82 15.49 2.44
CA VAL A 159 14.30 14.14 2.29
C VAL A 159 13.87 13.65 3.67
N PHE A 160 12.61 13.32 3.82
CA PHE A 160 12.03 12.77 5.04
C PHE A 160 11.79 11.28 4.87
N VAL A 161 12.09 10.49 5.89
CA VAL A 161 11.91 9.04 5.91
C VAL A 161 11.15 8.63 7.16
N LEU A 162 10.06 7.89 6.97
CA LEU A 162 9.33 7.20 8.05
C LEU A 162 9.78 5.74 8.05
N ALA A 163 10.44 5.32 9.11
CA ALA A 163 10.91 3.95 9.27
C ALA A 163 9.93 3.06 10.05
N GLY A 164 10.11 1.75 9.95
CA GLY A 164 9.26 0.75 10.61
C GLY A 164 9.36 0.74 12.13
N ASP A 165 10.41 1.32 12.72
CA ASP A 165 10.52 1.60 14.15
C ASP A 165 9.77 2.87 14.58
N ARG A 166 8.96 3.45 13.68
CA ARG A 166 8.18 4.69 13.84
C ARG A 166 9.03 5.95 13.98
N SER A 167 10.34 5.86 13.74
CA SER A 167 11.18 7.06 13.65
C SER A 167 10.90 7.83 12.36
N VAL A 168 10.96 9.15 12.46
CA VAL A 168 10.96 10.06 11.32
C VAL A 168 12.30 10.76 11.29
N SER A 169 13.02 10.61 10.21
CA SER A 169 14.33 11.27 10.00
C SER A 169 14.24 12.26 8.86
N ALA A 170 14.92 13.39 8.99
CA ALA A 170 15.10 14.36 7.92
C ALA A 170 16.59 14.48 7.55
N PHE A 171 16.80 14.52 6.25
CA PHE A 171 18.13 14.70 5.64
C PHE A 171 18.12 15.93 4.75
N ASP A 172 19.25 16.60 4.68
CA ASP A 172 19.48 17.64 3.68
C ASP A 172 19.42 17.02 2.27
N GLY A 173 18.60 17.58 1.39
CA GLY A 173 18.32 17.00 0.09
C GLY A 173 19.53 16.93 -0.84
N GLN A 174 20.51 17.82 -0.68
CA GLN A 174 21.67 17.88 -1.56
C GLN A 174 22.88 17.10 -1.01
N SER A 175 23.11 17.17 0.30
CA SER A 175 24.30 16.58 0.93
C SER A 175 24.06 15.26 1.65
N GLY A 176 22.80 14.90 1.93
CA GLY A 176 22.47 13.74 2.74
C GLY A 176 22.72 13.89 4.24
N ARG A 177 23.25 15.03 4.68
CA ARG A 177 23.49 15.27 6.10
C ARG A 177 22.19 15.14 6.90
N LYS A 178 22.20 14.26 7.89
CA LYS A 178 21.06 14.10 8.79
C LYS A 178 20.84 15.39 9.58
N LEU A 179 19.62 15.92 9.50
CA LEU A 179 19.23 17.17 10.17
C LEU A 179 18.66 16.90 11.55
N TRP A 180 17.76 15.92 11.64
CA TRP A 180 17.13 15.48 12.89
C TRP A 180 16.53 14.09 12.75
N THR A 181 16.25 13.45 13.87
CA THR A 181 15.44 12.25 13.99
C THR A 181 14.47 12.44 15.15
N GLN A 182 13.19 12.20 14.90
CA GLN A 182 12.15 12.14 15.91
C GLN A 182 11.81 10.67 16.12
N GLN A 183 11.97 10.18 17.35
CA GLN A 183 11.62 8.82 17.75
C GLN A 183 10.31 8.86 18.53
N ARG A 184 9.44 7.87 18.27
CA ARG A 184 8.22 7.67 19.04
C ARG A 184 8.16 6.26 19.57
N PRO A 185 7.90 6.05 20.87
CA PRO A 185 7.52 4.73 21.39
C PRO A 185 6.22 4.26 20.74
N GLY A 186 6.11 2.99 20.43
CA GLY A 186 4.90 2.42 19.85
C GLY A 186 4.92 0.91 19.80
N GLU A 187 3.85 0.32 19.28
CA GLU A 187 3.74 -1.11 19.08
C GLU A 187 4.86 -1.60 18.12
N PRO A 188 5.46 -2.77 18.40
CA PRO A 188 6.60 -3.26 17.62
C PRO A 188 6.21 -3.66 16.19
N LEU A 189 4.95 -4.04 15.97
CA LEU A 189 4.47 -4.49 14.67
C LEU A 189 4.03 -3.30 13.81
N VAL A 190 4.48 -3.27 12.56
CA VAL A 190 4.07 -2.29 11.53
C VAL A 190 3.68 -3.01 10.25
N LEU A 191 2.79 -2.40 9.49
CA LEU A 191 2.43 -2.90 8.16
C LEU A 191 3.58 -2.75 7.18
N ARG A 192 3.76 -3.76 6.33
CA ARG A 192 4.65 -3.68 5.16
C ARG A 192 3.90 -3.02 3.99
N GLN A 193 3.40 -1.82 4.23
CA GLN A 193 2.65 -1.00 3.28
C GLN A 193 3.13 0.45 3.32
N ALA A 194 2.82 1.21 2.26
CA ALA A 194 3.08 2.64 2.26
C ALA A 194 2.28 3.32 3.37
N GLY A 195 2.98 4.03 4.24
CA GLY A 195 2.38 4.89 5.27
C GLY A 195 2.06 6.29 4.73
N VAL A 196 1.65 7.16 5.63
CA VAL A 196 1.25 8.54 5.31
C VAL A 196 2.37 9.51 5.61
N MET A 197 2.76 10.30 4.61
CA MET A 197 3.68 11.43 4.76
C MET A 197 3.37 12.50 3.70
N LEU A 198 3.09 13.74 4.14
CA LEU A 198 2.79 14.87 3.24
C LEU A 198 3.09 16.20 3.92
N ALA A 199 3.12 17.29 3.16
CA ALA A 199 3.21 18.65 3.70
C ALA A 199 1.86 19.36 3.63
N VAL A 200 1.48 20.07 4.70
CA VAL A 200 0.37 21.00 4.72
C VAL A 200 0.83 22.33 5.29
N GLY A 201 0.87 23.38 4.46
CA GLY A 201 1.52 24.62 4.81
C GLY A 201 3.00 24.38 5.14
N ASP A 202 3.42 24.80 6.32
CA ASP A 202 4.76 24.63 6.88
C ASP A 202 4.89 23.42 7.81
N THR A 203 3.93 22.49 7.79
CA THR A 203 3.87 21.32 8.67
C THR A 203 4.08 20.05 7.88
N LEU A 204 4.99 19.19 8.35
CA LEU A 204 5.13 17.81 7.90
C LEU A 204 4.09 16.96 8.65
N VAL A 205 3.13 16.41 7.91
CA VAL A 205 2.08 15.53 8.46
C VAL A 205 2.49 14.08 8.22
N VAL A 206 2.52 13.30 9.30
CA VAL A 206 2.98 11.90 9.29
C VAL A 206 1.96 10.99 9.97
N GLY A 207 1.75 9.81 9.40
CA GLY A 207 0.95 8.75 10.00
C GLY A 207 1.78 7.90 10.96
N GLN A 208 1.37 7.80 12.21
CA GLN A 208 2.04 6.96 13.23
C GLN A 208 1.01 6.30 14.13
N SER A 209 0.93 4.96 14.10
CA SER A 209 0.06 4.17 15.01
C SER A 209 -1.40 4.65 15.10
N GLY A 210 -2.07 4.79 13.97
CA GLY A 210 -3.48 5.21 13.94
C GLY A 210 -3.71 6.69 14.21
N ARG A 211 -2.65 7.51 14.26
CA ARG A 211 -2.70 8.96 14.47
C ARG A 211 -2.04 9.69 13.32
N LEU A 212 -2.55 10.86 12.98
CA LEU A 212 -1.80 11.86 12.24
C LEU A 212 -1.05 12.74 13.24
N ALA A 213 0.23 12.96 12.98
CA ALA A 213 1.07 13.90 13.72
C ALA A 213 1.55 15.00 12.79
N GLY A 214 1.42 16.25 13.20
CA GLY A 214 2.02 17.40 12.54
C GLY A 214 3.36 17.72 13.17
N LEU A 215 4.42 17.65 12.39
CA LEU A 215 5.79 17.92 12.83
C LEU A 215 6.30 19.23 12.25
N ASN A 216 7.16 19.91 13.00
CA ASN A 216 7.96 20.99 12.45
C ASN A 216 9.04 20.40 11.51
N PRO A 217 9.04 20.71 10.21
CA PRO A 217 9.99 20.11 9.27
C PRO A 217 11.44 20.55 9.50
N ILE A 218 11.68 21.59 10.30
CA ILE A 218 13.03 22.13 10.57
C ILE A 218 13.74 21.30 11.63
N ASN A 219 13.02 20.88 12.69
CA ASN A 219 13.62 20.27 13.88
C ASN A 219 12.92 18.99 14.38
N GLY A 220 11.83 18.54 13.71
CA GLY A 220 11.09 17.34 14.06
C GLY A 220 10.19 17.45 15.30
N SER A 221 10.06 18.63 15.94
CA SER A 221 9.18 18.78 17.10
C SER A 221 7.71 18.60 16.73
N ILE A 222 6.96 17.94 17.59
CA ILE A 222 5.53 17.70 17.40
C ILE A 222 4.78 19.02 17.65
N ARG A 223 3.97 19.42 16.68
CA ARG A 223 3.06 20.58 16.77
C ARG A 223 1.67 20.17 17.27
N TRP A 224 1.19 19.02 16.75
CA TRP A 224 -0.12 18.46 17.10
C TRP A 224 -0.19 16.97 16.78
N GLU A 225 -1.16 16.30 17.39
CA GLU A 225 -1.53 14.92 17.11
C GLU A 225 -3.05 14.76 17.07
N SER A 226 -3.54 13.99 16.13
CA SER A 226 -4.96 13.72 15.94
C SER A 226 -5.22 12.22 15.76
N PRO A 227 -6.01 11.58 16.63
CA PRO A 227 -6.32 10.15 16.52
C PRO A 227 -7.33 9.93 15.40
N ILE A 228 -7.02 8.99 14.48
CA ILE A 228 -7.96 8.48 13.46
C ILE A 228 -8.60 7.18 13.93
N ALA A 229 -7.78 6.30 14.52
CA ALA A 229 -8.22 5.05 15.11
C ALA A 229 -7.46 4.79 16.41
N THR A 230 -8.10 4.04 17.29
CA THR A 230 -7.48 3.60 18.56
C THR A 230 -7.23 2.10 18.46
N PRO A 231 -6.00 1.61 18.77
CA PRO A 231 -5.72 0.19 18.84
C PRO A 231 -6.70 -0.52 19.77
N ARG A 232 -7.27 -1.63 19.31
CA ARG A 232 -8.20 -2.47 20.08
C ARG A 232 -7.79 -3.92 19.91
N GLY A 233 -7.96 -4.72 20.96
CA GLY A 233 -7.63 -6.14 20.93
C GLY A 233 -6.60 -6.52 21.98
N THR A 234 -6.33 -7.82 22.08
CA THR A 234 -5.48 -8.43 23.10
C THR A 234 -4.11 -8.84 22.58
N ASN A 235 -3.95 -8.91 21.25
CA ASN A 235 -2.69 -9.26 20.61
C ASN A 235 -2.23 -8.15 19.63
N ASP A 236 -0.96 -8.20 19.22
CA ASP A 236 -0.32 -7.17 18.40
C ASP A 236 -0.98 -7.03 17.01
N ILE A 237 -1.52 -8.12 16.45
CA ILE A 237 -2.20 -8.10 15.13
C ILE A 237 -3.53 -7.36 15.24
N GLU A 238 -4.32 -7.62 16.26
CA GLU A 238 -5.60 -6.94 16.50
C GLU A 238 -5.42 -5.44 16.80
N ARG A 239 -4.24 -5.08 17.35
CA ARG A 239 -3.87 -3.70 17.67
C ARG A 239 -3.27 -2.92 16.51
N LEU A 240 -3.11 -3.56 15.36
CA LEU A 240 -2.51 -2.94 14.18
C LEU A 240 -3.50 -1.96 13.52
N VAL A 241 -3.22 -0.68 13.66
CA VAL A 241 -4.06 0.43 13.15
C VAL A 241 -3.25 1.46 12.37
N ASP A 242 -2.17 1.03 11.71
CA ASP A 242 -1.31 1.95 10.97
C ASP A 242 -2.09 2.71 9.90
N LEU A 243 -1.74 3.98 9.71
CA LEU A 243 -2.30 4.79 8.64
C LEU A 243 -1.64 4.43 7.31
N VAL A 244 -2.44 4.12 6.31
CA VAL A 244 -2.00 3.70 4.98
C VAL A 244 -2.18 4.83 3.96
N GLY A 245 -1.16 5.05 3.11
CA GLY A 245 -1.21 5.95 1.95
C GLY A 245 -2.00 5.29 0.80
N SER A 246 -2.54 5.97 -0.16
CA SER A 246 -2.58 7.40 -0.40
C SER A 246 -3.53 8.16 0.54
N VAL A 247 -3.53 9.49 0.42
CA VAL A 247 -4.40 10.37 1.22
C VAL A 247 -5.23 11.27 0.33
N SER A 248 -6.39 11.70 0.82
CA SER A 248 -7.19 12.73 0.18
C SER A 248 -6.94 14.08 0.86
N ARG A 249 -6.43 15.04 0.11
CA ARG A 249 -6.22 16.41 0.60
C ARG A 249 -7.01 17.44 -0.20
N VAL A 250 -7.74 18.30 0.49
CA VAL A 250 -8.37 19.51 -0.08
C VAL A 250 -8.15 20.66 0.89
N GLY A 251 -7.36 21.63 0.47
CA GLY A 251 -6.91 22.71 1.35
C GLY A 251 -6.17 22.16 2.57
N ASP A 252 -6.65 22.51 3.75
CA ASP A 252 -6.12 22.04 5.05
C ASP A 252 -6.76 20.74 5.54
N THR A 253 -7.80 20.25 4.87
CA THR A 253 -8.45 18.99 5.23
C THR A 253 -7.69 17.82 4.62
N VAL A 254 -7.17 16.95 5.48
CA VAL A 254 -6.52 15.69 5.12
C VAL A 254 -7.36 14.52 5.61
N CYS A 255 -7.75 13.65 4.70
CA CYS A 255 -8.48 12.42 5.01
C CYS A 255 -7.59 11.21 4.74
N VAL A 256 -7.59 10.27 5.67
CA VAL A 256 -6.71 9.10 5.68
C VAL A 256 -7.48 7.85 6.09
N ARG A 257 -6.90 6.70 5.79
CA ARG A 257 -7.37 5.40 6.25
C ARG A 257 -6.44 4.84 7.34
N ALA A 258 -7.03 4.39 8.43
CA ALA A 258 -6.39 3.44 9.34
C ALA A 258 -6.75 2.02 8.87
N PHE A 259 -5.73 1.17 8.71
CA PHE A 259 -5.83 -0.17 8.17
C PHE A 259 -6.98 -0.96 8.82
N GLN A 260 -7.92 -1.43 8.01
CA GLN A 260 -9.07 -2.27 8.37
C GLN A 260 -9.91 -1.78 9.57
N THR A 261 -9.82 -0.49 9.93
CA THR A 261 -10.53 0.04 11.09
C THR A 261 -11.36 1.27 10.79
N ASN A 262 -10.75 2.35 10.29
CA ASN A 262 -11.41 3.63 10.13
C ASN A 262 -10.96 4.39 8.88
N VAL A 263 -11.84 5.25 8.39
CA VAL A 263 -11.50 6.42 7.56
C VAL A 263 -11.81 7.66 8.37
N GLY A 264 -10.93 8.67 8.35
CA GLY A 264 -11.16 9.91 9.07
C GLY A 264 -10.51 11.12 8.41
N CYS A 265 -11.04 12.28 8.67
CA CYS A 265 -10.55 13.57 8.19
C CYS A 265 -10.12 14.47 9.35
N VAL A 266 -9.03 15.18 9.13
CA VAL A 266 -8.41 16.11 10.08
C VAL A 266 -8.22 17.46 9.41
N ASN A 267 -8.46 18.56 10.13
CA ASN A 267 -7.91 19.85 9.74
C ASN A 267 -6.43 19.89 10.14
N ALA A 268 -5.54 19.71 9.16
CA ALA A 268 -4.11 19.58 9.39
C ALA A 268 -3.40 20.89 9.76
N ALA A 269 -4.00 22.04 9.50
CA ALA A 269 -3.47 23.33 9.99
C ALA A 269 -3.65 23.48 11.51
N ARG A 270 -4.72 22.89 12.07
CA ARG A 270 -5.07 22.99 13.50
C ARG A 270 -4.81 21.68 14.27
N GLY A 271 -4.62 20.55 13.59
CA GLY A 271 -4.52 19.22 14.20
C GLY A 271 -5.84 18.72 14.79
N THR A 272 -7.00 19.22 14.33
CA THR A 272 -8.31 18.84 14.89
C THR A 272 -8.98 17.76 14.06
N LEU A 273 -9.41 16.70 14.71
CA LEU A 273 -10.25 15.67 14.09
C LEU A 273 -11.59 16.28 13.69
N LEU A 274 -11.95 16.13 12.42
CA LEU A 274 -13.26 16.55 11.91
C LEU A 274 -14.27 15.42 12.09
N TRP A 275 -13.90 14.22 11.66
CA TRP A 275 -14.69 13.00 11.86
C TRP A 275 -13.83 11.76 11.68
N SER A 276 -14.28 10.64 12.24
CA SER A 276 -13.75 9.31 12.00
C SER A 276 -14.90 8.31 11.94
N LYS A 277 -14.92 7.42 10.93
CA LYS A 277 -15.97 6.42 10.69
C LYS A 277 -15.36 5.04 10.50
N PRO A 278 -16.01 3.97 11.00
CA PRO A 278 -15.59 2.60 10.74
C PRO A 278 -15.55 2.30 9.23
N ALA A 279 -14.47 1.67 8.80
CA ALA A 279 -14.23 1.27 7.41
C ALA A 279 -13.22 0.11 7.38
N ASN A 280 -13.49 -0.92 6.58
CA ASN A 280 -12.70 -2.14 6.55
C ASN A 280 -11.89 -2.26 5.24
N GLY A 281 -10.99 -1.31 5.00
CA GLY A 281 -10.14 -1.34 3.81
C GLY A 281 -8.66 -1.37 4.16
N SER A 282 -7.86 -1.89 3.24
CA SER A 282 -6.41 -2.00 3.35
C SER A 282 -5.66 -0.92 2.56
N GLU A 283 -6.32 -0.32 1.57
CA GLU A 283 -5.72 0.68 0.69
C GLU A 283 -6.08 2.10 1.13
N GLY A 284 -5.26 3.08 0.72
CA GLY A 284 -5.49 4.49 1.01
C GLY A 284 -6.78 5.04 0.39
N VAL A 285 -6.98 6.33 0.54
CA VAL A 285 -8.15 7.05 0.04
C VAL A 285 -7.75 8.20 -0.87
N HIS A 286 -8.65 8.61 -1.74
CA HIS A 286 -8.55 9.85 -2.52
C HIS A 286 -9.91 10.55 -2.52
N GLY A 287 -10.00 11.77 -3.06
CA GLY A 287 -11.30 12.42 -3.14
C GLY A 287 -11.23 13.84 -3.69
N ASP A 288 -12.35 14.50 -3.61
CA ASP A 288 -12.55 15.88 -4.06
C ASP A 288 -13.10 16.76 -2.91
N ALA A 289 -13.60 17.94 -3.24
CA ALA A 289 -14.17 18.87 -2.25
C ALA A 289 -15.43 18.33 -1.55
N GLN A 290 -16.14 17.37 -2.16
CA GLN A 290 -17.43 16.87 -1.69
C GLN A 290 -17.31 15.50 -1.03
N ASN A 291 -16.50 14.60 -1.60
CA ASN A 291 -16.43 13.21 -1.18
C ASN A 291 -14.98 12.70 -1.00
N VAL A 292 -14.87 11.69 -0.14
CA VAL A 292 -13.69 10.85 0.02
C VAL A 292 -14.05 9.46 -0.49
N PHE A 293 -13.22 8.87 -1.33
CA PHE A 293 -13.42 7.55 -1.93
C PHE A 293 -12.39 6.56 -1.42
N GLY A 294 -12.80 5.31 -1.25
CA GLY A 294 -11.91 4.21 -0.87
C GLY A 294 -12.50 2.86 -1.22
N SER A 295 -11.64 1.84 -1.32
CA SER A 295 -12.03 0.45 -1.46
C SER A 295 -12.00 -0.26 -0.11
N GLU A 296 -12.99 -1.10 0.17
CA GLU A 296 -13.00 -1.99 1.33
C GLU A 296 -12.24 -3.30 1.00
N SER A 297 -11.83 -4.05 2.00
CA SER A 297 -11.07 -5.30 1.81
C SER A 297 -11.84 -6.38 1.04
N ASP A 298 -13.18 -6.31 1.04
CA ASP A 298 -14.05 -7.18 0.24
C ASP A 298 -14.25 -6.66 -1.19
N GLY A 299 -13.62 -5.54 -1.57
CA GLY A 299 -13.71 -4.95 -2.91
C GLY A 299 -14.90 -4.04 -3.13
N LYS A 300 -15.72 -3.74 -2.12
CA LYS A 300 -16.69 -2.66 -2.22
C LYS A 300 -15.98 -1.32 -2.37
N VAL A 301 -16.52 -0.44 -3.18
CA VAL A 301 -16.07 0.94 -3.29
C VAL A 301 -17.07 1.83 -2.59
N VAL A 302 -16.58 2.70 -1.73
CA VAL A 302 -17.39 3.56 -0.86
C VAL A 302 -17.02 5.02 -1.09
N ALA A 303 -18.02 5.87 -1.14
CA ALA A 303 -17.90 7.32 -1.02
C ALA A 303 -18.42 7.80 0.33
N TRP A 304 -17.62 8.59 1.04
CA TRP A 304 -18.03 9.29 2.25
C TRP A 304 -18.09 10.79 1.98
N ARG A 305 -19.09 11.47 2.52
CA ARG A 305 -19.13 12.94 2.48
C ARG A 305 -17.94 13.51 3.24
N ARG A 306 -17.24 14.45 2.64
CA ARG A 306 -16.01 15.01 3.21
C ARG A 306 -16.27 15.81 4.49
N ASP A 307 -17.42 16.45 4.61
CA ASP A 307 -17.78 17.31 5.74
C ASP A 307 -18.08 16.54 7.03
N ASN A 308 -18.72 15.35 6.94
CA ASN A 308 -19.26 14.64 8.11
C ASN A 308 -18.97 13.12 8.13
N GLY A 309 -18.40 12.56 7.05
CA GLY A 309 -18.09 11.14 6.93
C GLY A 309 -19.30 10.23 6.74
N GLU A 310 -20.47 10.74 6.43
CA GLU A 310 -21.62 9.93 6.06
C GLU A 310 -21.42 9.27 4.69
N ARG A 311 -21.93 8.05 4.52
CA ARG A 311 -21.85 7.36 3.24
C ARG A 311 -22.73 8.05 2.22
N ALA A 312 -22.13 8.55 1.13
CA ALA A 312 -22.85 9.10 -0.01
C ALA A 312 -23.38 7.97 -0.90
N TRP A 313 -22.54 6.98 -1.18
CA TRP A 313 -22.91 5.76 -1.91
C TRP A 313 -21.93 4.61 -1.63
N VAL A 314 -22.35 3.40 -1.99
CA VAL A 314 -21.52 2.18 -1.98
C VAL A 314 -21.87 1.35 -3.21
N THR A 315 -20.86 0.72 -3.81
CA THR A 315 -21.04 -0.26 -4.89
C THR A 315 -20.23 -1.52 -4.62
N ASP A 316 -20.78 -2.67 -4.95
CA ASP A 316 -20.18 -4.00 -4.78
C ASP A 316 -19.77 -4.66 -6.10
N ARG A 317 -19.88 -3.93 -7.21
CA ARG A 317 -19.61 -4.43 -8.59
C ARG A 317 -18.19 -4.97 -8.79
N LEU A 318 -17.25 -4.61 -7.91
CA LEU A 318 -15.83 -4.99 -7.99
C LEU A 318 -15.40 -5.86 -6.80
N GLN A 319 -16.35 -6.56 -6.16
CA GLN A 319 -16.03 -7.41 -5.01
C GLN A 319 -14.93 -8.43 -5.33
N TYR A 320 -14.03 -8.60 -4.37
CA TYR A 320 -12.90 -9.56 -4.38
C TYR A 320 -11.94 -9.43 -5.55
N ARG A 321 -11.85 -8.25 -6.19
CA ARG A 321 -10.96 -8.03 -7.32
C ARG A 321 -9.58 -7.47 -6.92
N GLY A 322 -9.30 -7.26 -5.62
CA GLY A 322 -8.00 -6.74 -5.17
C GLY A 322 -7.73 -5.35 -5.72
N LEU A 323 -8.53 -4.37 -5.27
CA LEU A 323 -8.51 -3.01 -5.79
C LEU A 323 -7.36 -2.20 -5.19
N THR A 324 -6.76 -1.33 -6.00
CA THR A 324 -5.84 -0.29 -5.52
C THR A 324 -6.57 0.81 -4.76
N ALA A 325 -5.81 1.73 -4.14
CA ALA A 325 -6.37 3.01 -3.75
C ALA A 325 -6.93 3.76 -4.97
N PRO A 326 -8.02 4.54 -4.80
CA PRO A 326 -8.67 5.24 -5.89
C PRO A 326 -7.93 6.51 -6.30
N LEU A 327 -8.23 6.99 -7.52
CA LEU A 327 -7.97 8.35 -8.00
C LEU A 327 -9.29 9.01 -8.36
N ALA A 328 -9.62 10.15 -7.78
CA ALA A 328 -10.74 10.98 -8.23
C ALA A 328 -10.26 11.92 -9.34
N LEU A 329 -10.83 11.80 -10.54
CA LEU A 329 -10.47 12.60 -11.72
C LEU A 329 -11.70 12.92 -12.56
N GLY A 330 -11.93 14.20 -12.83
CA GLY A 330 -13.10 14.63 -13.59
C GLY A 330 -14.39 14.11 -12.95
N ARG A 331 -15.20 13.36 -13.69
CA ARG A 331 -16.42 12.72 -13.18
C ARG A 331 -16.22 11.29 -12.67
N SER A 332 -14.97 10.83 -12.61
CA SER A 332 -14.65 9.43 -12.32
C SER A 332 -13.94 9.22 -10.99
N VAL A 333 -14.19 8.05 -10.39
CA VAL A 333 -13.33 7.38 -9.41
C VAL A 333 -12.65 6.23 -10.14
N ILE A 334 -11.33 6.23 -10.18
CA ILE A 334 -10.51 5.31 -10.98
C ILE A 334 -9.77 4.37 -10.05
N LEU A 335 -9.86 3.06 -10.28
CA LEU A 335 -9.19 2.03 -9.49
C LEU A 335 -8.59 0.97 -10.43
N GLY A 336 -7.40 0.50 -10.09
CA GLY A 336 -6.82 -0.70 -10.69
C GLY A 336 -7.26 -1.96 -9.97
N ASP A 337 -7.18 -3.12 -10.63
CA ASP A 337 -7.46 -4.40 -9.99
C ASP A 337 -6.31 -5.43 -10.15
N SER A 338 -6.45 -6.58 -9.50
CA SER A 338 -5.46 -7.65 -9.49
C SER A 338 -5.32 -8.39 -10.84
N THR A 339 -6.18 -8.10 -11.82
CA THR A 339 -6.14 -8.70 -13.16
C THR A 339 -5.69 -7.72 -14.25
N GLY A 340 -5.12 -6.56 -13.85
CA GLY A 340 -4.60 -5.56 -14.76
C GLY A 340 -5.67 -4.70 -15.43
N MET A 341 -6.86 -4.67 -14.88
CA MET A 341 -7.92 -3.79 -15.35
C MET A 341 -7.97 -2.50 -14.56
N VAL A 342 -8.31 -1.41 -15.23
CA VAL A 342 -8.55 -0.11 -14.63
C VAL A 342 -10.02 0.26 -14.83
N HIS A 343 -10.74 0.42 -13.74
CA HIS A 343 -12.16 0.71 -13.71
C HIS A 343 -12.39 2.19 -13.47
N LEU A 344 -13.26 2.80 -14.24
CA LEU A 344 -13.73 4.17 -14.06
C LEU A 344 -15.18 4.13 -13.60
N LEU A 345 -15.41 4.50 -12.35
CA LEU A 345 -16.74 4.57 -11.75
C LEU A 345 -17.22 6.02 -11.66
N SER A 346 -18.51 6.24 -11.73
CA SER A 346 -19.13 7.56 -11.53
C SER A 346 -18.86 8.06 -10.10
N ARG A 347 -18.42 9.30 -9.95
CA ARG A 347 -18.27 9.95 -8.66
C ARG A 347 -19.60 10.19 -7.94
N GLU A 348 -20.70 10.24 -8.68
CA GLU A 348 -22.04 10.57 -8.14
C GLU A 348 -22.68 9.37 -7.46
N ASP A 349 -22.56 8.17 -8.07
CA ASP A 349 -23.31 6.99 -7.65
C ASP A 349 -22.53 5.65 -7.71
N GLY A 350 -21.26 5.66 -8.12
CA GLY A 350 -20.44 4.45 -8.24
C GLY A 350 -20.80 3.54 -9.41
N SER A 351 -21.63 4.00 -10.37
CA SER A 351 -21.94 3.24 -11.60
C SER A 351 -20.70 3.15 -12.51
N LEU A 352 -20.61 2.06 -13.29
CA LEU A 352 -19.48 1.87 -14.23
C LEU A 352 -19.60 2.86 -15.39
N LEU A 353 -18.54 3.61 -15.68
CA LEU A 353 -18.44 4.53 -16.80
C LEU A 353 -17.59 3.94 -17.94
N ALA A 354 -16.44 3.37 -17.62
CA ALA A 354 -15.56 2.76 -18.59
C ALA A 354 -14.59 1.78 -17.92
N ARG A 355 -13.88 1.00 -18.74
CA ARG A 355 -12.81 0.10 -18.32
C ARG A 355 -11.74 0.06 -19.39
N VAL A 356 -10.47 0.08 -18.97
CA VAL A 356 -9.31 -0.15 -19.83
C VAL A 356 -8.49 -1.31 -19.29
N THR A 357 -7.71 -1.94 -20.15
CA THR A 357 -6.86 -3.09 -19.84
C THR A 357 -5.39 -2.74 -19.96
N THR A 358 -4.54 -3.47 -19.25
CA THR A 358 -3.09 -3.42 -19.33
C THR A 358 -2.53 -4.79 -19.75
N ASP A 359 -1.41 -5.23 -19.18
CA ASP A 359 -0.74 -6.50 -19.50
C ASP A 359 -1.34 -7.74 -18.78
N GLY A 360 -2.42 -7.56 -18.04
CA GLY A 360 -3.07 -8.65 -17.28
C GLY A 360 -2.44 -8.93 -15.92
N SER A 361 -1.32 -8.32 -15.57
CA SER A 361 -0.78 -8.38 -14.22
C SER A 361 -1.43 -7.33 -13.31
N ALA A 362 -1.45 -7.58 -12.00
CA ALA A 362 -2.09 -6.68 -11.05
C ALA A 362 -1.57 -5.24 -11.18
N ILE A 363 -2.45 -4.26 -10.99
CA ILE A 363 -2.05 -2.86 -10.90
C ILE A 363 -1.29 -2.66 -9.58
N ALA A 364 -0.08 -2.10 -9.65
CA ALA A 364 0.86 -2.05 -8.53
C ALA A 364 0.70 -0.83 -7.62
N ALA A 365 0.06 0.22 -8.10
CA ALA A 365 -0.16 1.47 -7.35
C ALA A 365 -1.44 2.16 -7.81
N ALA A 366 -1.94 3.10 -7.01
CA ALA A 366 -3.03 3.97 -7.44
C ALA A 366 -2.67 4.66 -8.76
N PRO A 367 -3.59 4.73 -9.73
CA PRO A 367 -3.40 5.54 -10.92
C PRO A 367 -3.10 6.99 -10.58
N VAL A 368 -2.28 7.66 -11.39
CA VAL A 368 -1.97 9.09 -11.23
C VAL A 368 -2.24 9.86 -12.51
N VAL A 369 -2.28 11.18 -12.43
CA VAL A 369 -2.44 12.05 -13.60
C VAL A 369 -1.27 13.04 -13.66
N ALA A 370 -0.60 13.07 -14.81
CA ALA A 370 0.42 14.04 -15.13
C ALA A 370 0.04 14.77 -16.42
N GLY A 371 -0.21 16.07 -16.31
CA GLY A 371 -0.80 16.82 -17.43
C GLY A 371 -2.17 16.27 -17.84
N ASN A 372 -2.31 15.82 -19.07
CA ASN A 372 -3.53 15.20 -19.62
C ASN A 372 -3.47 13.67 -19.70
N THR A 373 -2.45 13.06 -19.11
CA THR A 373 -2.21 11.61 -19.19
C THR A 373 -2.46 10.94 -17.84
N MET A 374 -3.37 9.97 -17.83
CA MET A 374 -3.48 9.03 -16.72
C MET A 374 -2.38 7.98 -16.85
N VAL A 375 -1.57 7.80 -15.80
CA VAL A 375 -0.48 6.84 -15.76
C VAL A 375 -0.81 5.71 -14.80
N VAL A 376 -0.61 4.49 -15.27
CA VAL A 376 -0.88 3.25 -14.54
C VAL A 376 0.37 2.39 -14.57
N VAL A 377 0.73 1.79 -13.42
CA VAL A 377 1.89 0.90 -13.30
C VAL A 377 1.42 -0.48 -12.87
N THR A 378 1.94 -1.53 -13.53
CA THR A 378 1.61 -2.92 -13.22
C THR A 378 2.72 -3.62 -12.45
N HIS A 379 2.40 -4.73 -11.78
CA HIS A 379 3.38 -5.56 -11.07
C HIS A 379 4.49 -6.11 -11.98
N ASN A 380 4.17 -6.39 -13.25
CA ASN A 380 5.19 -6.81 -14.23
C ASN A 380 6.09 -5.65 -14.70
N GLY A 381 5.92 -4.44 -14.15
CA GLY A 381 6.71 -3.26 -14.46
C GLY A 381 6.28 -2.54 -15.74
N GLY A 382 5.11 -2.86 -16.29
CA GLY A 382 4.50 -2.07 -17.36
C GLY A 382 4.07 -0.69 -16.84
N VAL A 383 4.37 0.36 -17.58
CA VAL A 383 3.93 1.73 -17.32
C VAL A 383 3.10 2.19 -18.52
N TYR A 384 1.84 2.48 -18.31
CA TYR A 384 0.86 2.77 -19.36
C TYR A 384 0.36 4.20 -19.25
N GLY A 385 0.42 4.94 -20.34
CA GLY A 385 -0.19 6.27 -20.47
C GLY A 385 -1.50 6.21 -21.24
N PHE A 386 -2.58 6.66 -20.61
CA PHE A 386 -3.90 6.77 -21.22
C PHE A 386 -4.31 8.24 -21.31
N VAL A 387 -4.88 8.62 -22.46
CA VAL A 387 -5.37 9.97 -22.72
C VAL A 387 -6.84 9.93 -23.17
N PRO A 388 -7.60 11.01 -22.95
CA PRO A 388 -8.95 11.12 -23.52
C PRO A 388 -8.95 10.94 -25.04
N GLN A 389 -10.03 10.33 -25.56
CA GLN A 389 -10.31 10.26 -27.01
C GLN A 389 -11.01 11.50 -27.48
#